data_de3fa44aa16068619148843d97f93fd3
#
_entry.id   de3fa44aa16068619148843d97f93fd3
#
_cell.length_a   1.000
_cell.length_b   1.000
_cell.length_c   1.000
_cell.angle_alpha   90.00
_cell.angle_beta   90.00
_cell.angle_gamma   90.00
#
_symmetry.space_group_name_H-M   'P 1'
#
loop_
_entity.id
_entity.type
_entity.pdbx_description
1 polymer ?
#
loop_
_entity_poly.entity_id
_entity_poly.type
_entity_poly.pdbx_seq_one_letter_code
_entity_poly.pdbx_strand_id
1 'polypeptide(L)'
;GIQALERRYADIPMVAGQPVRREFEYVRHGTLCWMGALDVRRGKPFGFISDGHDSDTFVELLDVIEAVYPPGRGHIIMDDLSAHDTPDVNEWFDEHPRWMRHFTPKHASWLNQIECWFSILTRQLLARGSFTPTDDLAAKIDAYVAWYLQTDRPFRWSYRPKSWAESRKIPSLSAKKAATVSE
;
A
#
# COMPACT_ATOMS: atom_id res chain seq x y z
N GLY A 1 8.52 4.34 -5.94
CA GLY A 1 9.39 3.51 -6.76
C GLY A 1 10.28 2.59 -5.94
N ILE A 2 10.56 1.40 -6.45
CA ILE A 2 11.42 0.39 -5.84
C ILE A 2 12.77 0.39 -6.57
N GLN A 3 13.87 0.56 -5.82
CA GLN A 3 15.21 0.63 -6.42
C GLN A 3 15.81 -0.78 -6.59
N ALA A 4 16.38 -1.05 -7.77
CA ALA A 4 17.20 -2.23 -8.01
C ALA A 4 18.61 -1.97 -7.44
N LEU A 5 18.89 -2.51 -6.27
CA LEU A 5 20.12 -2.35 -5.54
C LEU A 5 20.92 -3.66 -5.58
N GLU A 6 22.10 -3.61 -6.18
CA GLU A 6 23.07 -4.70 -6.13
C GLU A 6 24.02 -4.50 -4.96
N ARG A 7 24.18 -5.51 -4.11
CA ARG A 7 25.16 -5.48 -3.04
C ARG A 7 26.57 -5.65 -3.60
N ARG A 8 27.47 -4.77 -3.23
CA ARG A 8 28.85 -4.76 -3.73
C ARG A 8 29.67 -5.92 -3.18
N TYR A 9 29.38 -6.31 -1.94
CA TYR A 9 30.06 -7.39 -1.24
C TYR A 9 29.03 -8.26 -0.51
N ALA A 10 29.38 -9.50 -0.25
CA ALA A 10 28.57 -10.39 0.57
C ALA A 10 28.59 -9.95 2.05
N ASP A 11 27.48 -10.16 2.74
CA ASP A 11 27.43 -9.98 4.20
C ASP A 11 28.45 -10.90 4.87
N ILE A 12 29.21 -10.41 5.85
CA ILE A 12 30.11 -11.22 6.65
C ILE A 12 29.26 -12.00 7.66
N PRO A 13 29.25 -13.34 7.62
CA PRO A 13 28.43 -14.15 8.49
C PRO A 13 28.81 -13.94 9.96
N MET A 14 27.89 -14.16 10.85
CA MET A 14 28.09 -14.07 12.29
C MET A 14 29.03 -15.16 12.75
N VAL A 15 30.09 -14.75 13.46
CA VAL A 15 31.02 -15.66 14.16
C VAL A 15 30.83 -15.44 15.66
N ALA A 16 31.02 -16.50 16.46
CA ALA A 16 30.87 -16.39 17.92
C ALA A 16 31.71 -15.23 18.49
N GLY A 17 31.03 -14.30 19.19
CA GLY A 17 31.65 -13.11 19.76
C GLY A 17 31.81 -11.91 18.83
N GLN A 18 31.37 -11.99 17.55
CA GLN A 18 31.38 -10.87 16.62
C GLN A 18 29.99 -10.64 16.05
N PRO A 19 29.51 -9.38 16.02
CA PRO A 19 28.22 -9.07 15.39
C PRO A 19 28.30 -9.26 13.88
N VAL A 20 27.16 -9.58 13.26
CA VAL A 20 27.02 -9.57 11.79
C VAL A 20 27.42 -8.20 11.26
N ARG A 21 28.34 -8.13 10.35
CA ARG A 21 28.66 -6.92 9.59
C ARG A 21 27.90 -6.98 8.29
N ARG A 22 26.94 -6.09 8.12
CA ARG A 22 26.18 -5.96 6.88
C ARG A 22 26.86 -4.96 5.97
N GLU A 23 26.96 -5.34 4.70
CA GLU A 23 27.39 -4.43 3.66
C GLU A 23 26.31 -3.36 3.41
N PHE A 24 26.71 -2.11 3.30
CA PHE A 24 25.85 -0.97 3.03
C PHE A 24 26.21 -0.24 1.73
N GLU A 25 27.21 -0.72 0.99
CA GLU A 25 27.52 -0.21 -0.33
C GLU A 25 26.70 -0.94 -1.40
N TYR A 26 26.00 -0.14 -2.21
CA TYR A 26 25.15 -0.65 -3.27
C TYR A 26 25.48 0.01 -4.59
N VAL A 27 25.38 -0.77 -5.68
CA VAL A 27 25.27 -0.26 -7.04
C VAL A 27 23.78 -0.12 -7.38
N ARG A 28 23.39 1.01 -7.95
CA ARG A 28 21.99 1.27 -8.37
C ARG A 28 21.87 0.98 -9.85
N HIS A 29 20.93 0.11 -10.21
CA HIS A 29 20.66 -0.30 -11.59
C HIS A 29 19.39 0.31 -12.17
N GLY A 30 18.69 1.14 -11.41
CA GLY A 30 17.46 1.80 -11.82
C GLY A 30 16.34 1.65 -10.79
N THR A 31 15.17 2.09 -11.19
CA THR A 31 13.96 2.07 -10.35
C THR A 31 12.81 1.52 -11.17
N LEU A 32 11.97 0.71 -10.56
CA LEU A 32 10.67 0.31 -11.12
C LEU A 32 9.55 0.69 -10.15
N CYS A 33 8.33 0.76 -10.65
CA CYS A 33 7.13 0.85 -9.85
C CYS A 33 6.39 -0.48 -9.86
N TRP A 34 5.83 -0.86 -8.73
CA TRP A 34 4.82 -1.90 -8.66
C TRP A 34 3.50 -1.24 -8.26
N MET A 35 2.56 -1.20 -9.20
CA MET A 35 1.22 -0.68 -8.98
C MET A 35 0.34 -1.81 -8.52
N GLY A 36 -0.36 -1.64 -7.40
CA GLY A 36 -1.11 -2.77 -6.88
C GLY A 36 -2.17 -2.44 -5.84
N ALA A 37 -3.02 -3.41 -5.61
CA ALA A 37 -4.09 -3.40 -4.63
C ALA A 37 -3.99 -4.61 -3.70
N LEU A 38 -4.66 -4.53 -2.55
CA LEU A 38 -4.77 -5.60 -1.58
C LEU A 38 -6.24 -5.97 -1.38
N ASP A 39 -6.62 -7.21 -1.69
CA ASP A 39 -7.88 -7.76 -1.22
C ASP A 39 -7.82 -7.94 0.30
N VAL A 40 -8.41 -6.99 1.01
CA VAL A 40 -8.37 -6.94 2.47
C VAL A 40 -9.01 -8.17 3.12
N ARG A 41 -10.04 -8.75 2.48
CA ARG A 41 -10.76 -9.93 3.03
C ARG A 41 -9.93 -11.19 2.92
N ARG A 42 -9.17 -11.33 1.84
CA ARG A 42 -8.33 -12.50 1.56
C ARG A 42 -6.87 -12.29 1.96
N GLY A 43 -6.45 -11.04 2.17
CA GLY A 43 -5.05 -10.68 2.39
C GLY A 43 -4.18 -10.90 1.15
N LYS A 44 -4.77 -10.88 -0.05
CA LYS A 44 -4.09 -11.19 -1.32
C LYS A 44 -3.77 -9.91 -2.07
N PRO A 45 -2.48 -9.61 -2.28
CA PRO A 45 -2.05 -8.52 -3.16
C PRO A 45 -2.22 -8.95 -4.63
N PHE A 46 -2.46 -7.99 -5.49
CA PHE A 46 -2.40 -8.14 -6.94
C PHE A 46 -2.04 -6.81 -7.58
N GLY A 47 -1.40 -6.85 -8.72
CA GLY A 47 -0.89 -5.67 -9.38
C GLY A 47 0.09 -6.06 -10.48
N PHE A 48 0.79 -5.07 -10.99
CA PHE A 48 1.73 -5.21 -12.10
C PHE A 48 2.92 -4.25 -11.96
N ILE A 49 3.99 -4.55 -12.69
CA ILE A 49 5.14 -3.67 -12.82
C ILE A 49 4.79 -2.56 -13.81
N SER A 50 5.09 -1.31 -13.47
CA SER A 50 4.91 -0.15 -14.34
C SER A 50 6.13 0.74 -14.34
N ASP A 51 6.26 1.56 -15.38
CA ASP A 51 7.33 2.55 -15.48
C ASP A 51 7.05 3.82 -14.66
N GLY A 52 5.78 4.02 -14.28
CA GLY A 52 5.30 5.19 -13.54
C GLY A 52 4.27 4.87 -12.47
N HIS A 53 3.78 5.92 -11.86
CA HIS A 53 2.73 5.90 -10.84
C HIS A 53 1.79 7.12 -11.02
N ASP A 54 1.53 7.45 -12.28
CA ASP A 54 0.61 8.51 -12.70
C ASP A 54 -0.87 8.04 -12.67
N SER A 55 -1.76 8.93 -13.06
CA SER A 55 -3.21 8.66 -13.11
C SER A 55 -3.55 7.57 -14.12
N ASP A 56 -2.87 7.52 -15.26
CA ASP A 56 -3.14 6.55 -16.32
C ASP A 56 -2.84 5.13 -15.83
N THR A 57 -1.68 4.94 -15.20
CA THR A 57 -1.31 3.67 -14.55
C THR A 57 -2.28 3.31 -13.43
N PHE A 58 -2.82 4.30 -12.72
CA PHE A 58 -3.81 4.04 -11.68
C PHE A 58 -5.16 3.62 -12.27
N VAL A 59 -5.61 4.22 -13.37
CA VAL A 59 -6.82 3.79 -14.11
C VAL A 59 -6.65 2.36 -14.61
N GLU A 60 -5.47 2.00 -15.14
CA GLU A 60 -5.17 0.61 -15.52
C GLU A 60 -5.32 -0.37 -14.35
N LEU A 61 -4.88 0.01 -13.14
CA LEU A 61 -5.11 -0.81 -11.94
C LEU A 61 -6.60 -0.94 -11.62
N LEU A 62 -7.38 0.13 -11.78
CA LEU A 62 -8.82 0.11 -11.55
C LEU A 62 -9.52 -0.84 -12.55
N ASP A 63 -9.10 -0.87 -13.81
CA ASP A 63 -9.59 -1.81 -14.83
C ASP A 63 -9.27 -3.27 -14.47
N VAL A 64 -8.07 -3.52 -13.95
CA VAL A 64 -7.72 -4.86 -13.43
C VAL A 64 -8.62 -5.24 -12.27
N ILE A 65 -8.93 -4.31 -11.35
CA ILE A 65 -9.86 -4.55 -10.24
C ILE A 65 -11.25 -4.87 -10.78
N GLU A 66 -11.76 -4.10 -11.74
CA GLU A 66 -13.06 -4.33 -12.35
C GLU A 66 -13.15 -5.72 -12.99
N ALA A 67 -12.12 -6.13 -13.72
CA ALA A 67 -12.07 -7.41 -14.42
C ALA A 67 -11.97 -8.62 -13.47
N VAL A 68 -11.29 -8.49 -12.33
CA VAL A 68 -11.02 -9.58 -11.39
C VAL A 68 -12.23 -9.89 -10.50
N TYR A 69 -13.02 -8.87 -10.14
CA TYR A 69 -14.09 -9.04 -9.16
C TYR A 69 -15.46 -9.25 -9.82
N PRO A 70 -16.26 -10.23 -9.34
CA PRO A 70 -17.59 -10.49 -9.86
C PRO A 70 -18.51 -9.26 -9.63
N PRO A 71 -19.65 -9.19 -10.36
CA PRO A 71 -20.65 -8.15 -10.16
C PRO A 71 -21.08 -8.03 -8.69
N GLY A 72 -21.23 -6.80 -8.22
CA GLY A 72 -21.61 -6.48 -6.84
C GLY A 72 -20.95 -5.18 -6.38
N ARG A 73 -21.38 -4.66 -5.25
CA ARG A 73 -20.79 -3.45 -4.64
C ARG A 73 -19.39 -3.74 -4.11
N GLY A 74 -18.44 -2.87 -4.45
CA GLY A 74 -17.08 -2.89 -3.94
C GLY A 74 -16.70 -1.57 -3.28
N HIS A 75 -15.68 -1.62 -2.43
CA HIS A 75 -15.10 -0.45 -1.77
C HIS A 75 -13.62 -0.41 -2.09
N ILE A 76 -13.15 0.69 -2.64
CA ILE A 76 -11.73 0.94 -2.91
C ILE A 76 -11.24 1.98 -1.91
N ILE A 77 -10.26 1.60 -1.10
CA ILE A 77 -9.63 2.48 -0.12
C ILE A 77 -8.28 2.88 -0.69
N MET A 78 -8.03 4.17 -0.78
CA MET A 78 -6.82 4.74 -1.35
C MET A 78 -6.32 5.90 -0.49
N ASP A 79 -5.06 6.25 -0.62
CA ASP A 79 -4.51 7.45 0.02
C ASP A 79 -4.87 8.72 -0.78
N ASP A 80 -4.68 9.87 -0.14
CA ASP A 80 -4.98 11.20 -0.70
C ASP A 80 -3.83 11.69 -1.60
N LEU A 81 -3.39 10.81 -2.54
CA LEU A 81 -2.39 11.17 -3.55
C LEU A 81 -3.09 11.88 -4.73
N SER A 82 -2.48 12.93 -5.26
CA SER A 82 -3.05 13.69 -6.38
C SER A 82 -3.35 12.86 -7.63
N ALA A 83 -2.59 11.80 -7.89
CA ALA A 83 -2.85 10.87 -8.98
C ALA A 83 -4.15 10.06 -8.83
N HIS A 84 -4.70 9.99 -7.61
CA HIS A 84 -5.94 9.27 -7.32
C HIS A 84 -7.21 10.14 -7.41
N ASP A 85 -7.06 11.44 -7.68
CA ASP A 85 -8.19 12.38 -7.80
C ASP A 85 -8.02 13.29 -9.04
N THR A 86 -7.74 12.67 -10.18
CA THR A 86 -7.67 13.33 -11.49
C THR A 86 -8.99 13.23 -12.21
N PRO A 87 -9.24 14.03 -13.27
CA PRO A 87 -10.45 13.91 -14.09
C PRO A 87 -10.68 12.50 -14.61
N ASP A 88 -9.65 11.83 -15.13
CA ASP A 88 -9.75 10.48 -15.71
C ASP A 88 -10.15 9.43 -14.66
N VAL A 89 -9.58 9.54 -13.45
CA VAL A 89 -9.97 8.68 -12.32
C VAL A 89 -11.41 8.94 -11.89
N ASN A 90 -11.85 10.20 -11.89
CA ASN A 90 -13.22 10.57 -11.55
C ASN A 90 -14.19 10.01 -12.60
N GLU A 91 -13.89 10.15 -13.89
CA GLU A 91 -14.66 9.60 -15.00
C GLU A 91 -14.81 8.08 -14.87
N TRP A 92 -13.69 7.38 -14.56
CA TRP A 92 -13.74 5.94 -14.34
C TRP A 92 -14.73 5.53 -13.24
N PHE A 93 -14.74 6.23 -12.09
CA PHE A 93 -15.69 5.94 -11.01
C PHE A 93 -17.15 6.28 -11.38
N ASP A 94 -17.36 7.31 -12.20
CA ASP A 94 -18.70 7.67 -12.70
C ASP A 94 -19.24 6.59 -13.66
N GLU A 95 -18.38 5.98 -14.48
CA GLU A 95 -18.71 4.86 -15.35
C GLU A 95 -18.89 3.53 -14.61
N HIS A 96 -18.27 3.39 -13.43
CA HIS A 96 -18.28 2.16 -12.63
C HIS A 96 -18.96 2.38 -11.25
N PRO A 97 -20.26 2.73 -11.19
CA PRO A 97 -20.93 3.15 -9.96
C PRO A 97 -21.06 2.04 -8.89
N ARG A 98 -20.69 0.82 -9.22
CA ARG A 98 -20.62 -0.28 -8.24
C ARG A 98 -19.44 -0.12 -7.26
N TRP A 99 -18.42 0.67 -7.62
CA TRP A 99 -17.25 0.93 -6.80
C TRP A 99 -17.40 2.21 -6.00
N MET A 100 -17.27 2.08 -4.69
CA MET A 100 -17.29 3.22 -3.77
C MET A 100 -15.86 3.54 -3.34
N ARG A 101 -15.39 4.72 -3.68
CA ARG A 101 -14.06 5.19 -3.29
C ARG A 101 -14.05 5.79 -1.89
N HIS A 102 -12.97 5.54 -1.15
CA HIS A 102 -12.73 6.06 0.18
C HIS A 102 -11.28 6.53 0.28
N PHE A 103 -11.10 7.80 0.61
CA PHE A 103 -9.77 8.32 0.87
C PHE A 103 -9.39 8.17 2.34
N THR A 104 -8.13 7.78 2.59
CA THR A 104 -7.60 7.85 3.94
C THR A 104 -7.43 9.32 4.36
N PRO A 105 -7.54 9.66 5.66
CA PRO A 105 -7.28 11.02 6.11
C PRO A 105 -5.86 11.47 5.73
N LYS A 106 -5.70 12.76 5.48
CA LYS A 106 -4.38 13.36 5.19
C LYS A 106 -3.38 12.96 6.27
N HIS A 107 -2.18 12.63 5.85
CA HIS A 107 -1.09 12.15 6.72
C HIS A 107 -1.40 10.86 7.48
N ALA A 108 -2.33 10.05 7.02
CA ALA A 108 -2.71 8.78 7.65
C ALA A 108 -2.61 7.59 6.67
N SER A 109 -1.61 7.59 5.80
CA SER A 109 -1.36 6.51 4.82
C SER A 109 -1.23 5.12 5.48
N TRP A 110 -0.78 5.06 6.75
CA TRP A 110 -0.74 3.80 7.51
C TRP A 110 -2.11 3.13 7.72
N LEU A 111 -3.22 3.83 7.48
CA LEU A 111 -4.56 3.26 7.47
C LEU A 111 -4.85 2.49 6.17
N ASN A 112 -4.09 2.74 5.11
CA ASN A 112 -4.17 1.97 3.90
C ASN A 112 -3.43 0.63 4.11
N GLN A 113 -4.18 -0.47 4.09
CA GLN A 113 -3.62 -1.79 4.43
C GLN A 113 -2.60 -2.31 3.40
N ILE A 114 -2.60 -1.80 2.18
CA ILE A 114 -1.56 -2.13 1.18
C ILE A 114 -0.16 -1.74 1.68
N GLU A 115 -0.03 -0.68 2.48
CA GLU A 115 1.23 -0.26 3.09
C GLU A 115 1.79 -1.32 4.05
N CYS A 116 0.92 -2.04 4.75
CA CYS A 116 1.34 -3.17 5.58
C CYS A 116 1.96 -4.28 4.73
N TRP A 117 1.36 -4.57 3.57
CA TRP A 117 1.90 -5.55 2.64
C TRP A 117 3.23 -5.09 2.02
N PHE A 118 3.35 -3.83 1.61
CA PHE A 118 4.64 -3.26 1.15
C PHE A 118 5.73 -3.37 2.20
N SER A 119 5.40 -3.19 3.47
CA SER A 119 6.35 -3.40 4.57
C SER A 119 6.79 -4.85 4.69
N ILE A 120 5.92 -5.82 4.41
CA ILE A 120 6.25 -7.24 4.40
C ILE A 120 7.16 -7.54 3.21
N LEU A 121 6.80 -7.10 2.00
CA LEU A 121 7.61 -7.24 0.79
C LEU A 121 9.02 -6.68 1.02
N THR A 122 9.11 -5.47 1.57
CA THR A 122 10.39 -4.84 1.88
C THR A 122 11.24 -5.69 2.82
N ARG A 123 10.67 -6.19 3.91
CA ARG A 123 11.43 -6.98 4.89
C ARG A 123 11.83 -8.36 4.39
N GLN A 124 10.99 -8.99 3.58
CA GLN A 124 11.20 -10.38 3.17
C GLN A 124 11.99 -10.50 1.87
N LEU A 125 11.82 -9.57 0.94
CA LEU A 125 12.49 -9.60 -0.34
C LEU A 125 13.51 -8.48 -0.51
N LEU A 126 13.08 -7.21 -0.38
CA LEU A 126 13.89 -6.08 -0.84
C LEU A 126 15.08 -5.79 0.09
N ALA A 127 14.87 -5.82 1.41
CA ALA A 127 15.91 -5.47 2.39
C ALA A 127 17.09 -6.43 2.40
N ARG A 128 16.93 -7.64 1.88
CA ARG A 128 17.97 -8.69 1.85
C ARG A 128 18.35 -9.10 0.44
N GLY A 129 17.63 -8.61 -0.56
CA GLY A 129 17.88 -8.91 -1.96
C GLY A 129 19.11 -8.20 -2.50
N SER A 130 19.65 -8.76 -3.58
CA SER A 130 20.59 -8.11 -4.47
C SER A 130 20.00 -8.21 -5.88
N PHE A 131 19.92 -7.10 -6.60
CA PHE A 131 19.16 -6.98 -7.84
C PHE A 131 20.02 -6.31 -8.91
N THR A 132 20.28 -7.04 -9.97
CA THR A 132 21.06 -6.64 -11.12
C THR A 132 20.36 -7.04 -12.37
N PRO A 133 19.78 -6.42 -13.16
CA PRO A 133 19.19 -5.11 -13.41
C PRO A 133 17.77 -4.98 -12.84
N THR A 134 16.98 -4.03 -13.37
CA THR A 134 15.57 -3.84 -13.01
C THR A 134 14.70 -5.06 -13.35
N ASP A 135 15.01 -5.77 -14.44
CA ASP A 135 14.26 -6.97 -14.85
C ASP A 135 14.41 -8.12 -13.84
N ASP A 136 15.59 -8.26 -13.22
CA ASP A 136 15.80 -9.23 -12.14
C ASP A 136 14.97 -8.87 -10.90
N LEU A 137 14.88 -7.57 -10.57
CA LEU A 137 14.02 -7.11 -9.50
C LEU A 137 12.54 -7.39 -9.81
N ALA A 138 12.09 -7.09 -11.03
CA ALA A 138 10.73 -7.35 -11.49
C ALA A 138 10.38 -8.83 -11.35
N ALA A 139 11.20 -9.72 -11.93
CA ALA A 139 10.99 -11.16 -11.87
C ALA A 139 10.94 -11.70 -10.42
N LYS A 140 11.78 -11.16 -9.52
CA LYS A 140 11.77 -11.55 -8.11
C LYS A 140 10.53 -11.05 -7.36
N ILE A 141 10.02 -9.85 -7.68
CA ILE A 141 8.76 -9.35 -7.12
C ILE A 141 7.60 -10.24 -7.59
N ASP A 142 7.52 -10.56 -8.87
CA ASP A 142 6.45 -11.40 -9.42
C ASP A 142 6.47 -12.80 -8.81
N ALA A 143 7.65 -13.41 -8.71
CA ALA A 143 7.81 -14.71 -8.04
C ALA A 143 7.41 -14.65 -6.56
N TYR A 144 7.74 -13.57 -5.87
CA TYR A 144 7.35 -13.37 -4.48
C TYR A 144 5.83 -13.19 -4.33
N VAL A 145 5.20 -12.40 -5.19
CA VAL A 145 3.75 -12.22 -5.22
C VAL A 145 3.05 -13.54 -5.48
N ALA A 146 3.53 -14.31 -6.48
CA ALA A 146 2.98 -15.63 -6.80
C ALA A 146 3.09 -16.61 -5.63
N TRP A 147 4.22 -16.61 -4.92
CA TRP A 147 4.39 -17.40 -3.70
C TRP A 147 3.47 -16.92 -2.57
N TYR A 148 3.37 -15.60 -2.36
CA TYR A 148 2.54 -15.02 -1.30
C TYR A 148 1.06 -15.34 -1.50
N LEU A 149 0.59 -15.37 -2.75
CA LEU A 149 -0.79 -15.71 -3.12
C LEU A 149 -1.19 -17.14 -2.73
N GLN A 150 -0.21 -18.05 -2.58
CA GLN A 150 -0.45 -19.41 -2.11
C GLN A 150 -0.64 -19.48 -0.59
N THR A 151 -0.31 -18.41 0.12
CA THR A 151 -0.46 -18.34 1.58
C THR A 151 -1.81 -17.71 1.92
N ASP A 152 -2.68 -18.44 2.63
CA ASP A 152 -3.92 -17.85 3.16
C ASP A 152 -3.62 -17.14 4.50
N ARG A 153 -3.16 -15.91 4.42
CA ARG A 153 -2.82 -15.09 5.59
C ARG A 153 -3.51 -13.72 5.51
N PRO A 154 -4.84 -13.65 5.72
CA PRO A 154 -5.51 -12.36 5.83
C PRO A 154 -4.93 -11.57 7.01
N PHE A 155 -4.80 -10.27 6.83
CA PHE A 155 -4.33 -9.42 7.90
C PHE A 155 -5.33 -9.45 9.07
N ARG A 156 -4.84 -9.77 10.26
CA ARG A 156 -5.63 -9.61 11.48
C ARG A 156 -5.46 -8.18 11.97
N TRP A 157 -6.45 -7.36 11.70
CA TRP A 157 -6.47 -5.98 12.20
C TRP A 157 -6.69 -6.00 13.70
N SER A 158 -5.67 -5.68 14.46
CA SER A 158 -5.74 -5.66 15.94
C SER A 158 -6.09 -4.28 16.50
N TYR A 159 -6.10 -3.23 15.66
CA TYR A 159 -6.49 -1.89 16.10
C TYR A 159 -7.97 -1.89 16.45
N ARG A 160 -8.26 -1.74 17.72
CA ARG A 160 -9.59 -1.39 18.22
C ARG A 160 -9.59 0.10 18.49
N PRO A 161 -10.36 0.93 17.78
CA PRO A 161 -10.53 2.32 18.18
C PRO A 161 -11.04 2.31 19.62
N LYS A 162 -10.46 3.16 20.47
CA LYS A 162 -11.02 3.44 21.80
C LYS A 162 -12.51 3.67 21.60
N SER A 163 -13.33 3.05 22.43
CA SER A 163 -14.77 2.92 22.21
C SER A 163 -15.38 4.23 21.68
N TRP A 164 -16.37 4.14 20.81
CA TRP A 164 -17.14 5.29 20.29
C TRP A 164 -17.55 6.27 21.40
N ALA A 165 -17.72 5.80 22.63
CA ALA A 165 -18.04 6.63 23.80
C ALA A 165 -16.87 7.53 24.25
N GLU A 166 -15.61 7.11 24.03
CA GLU A 166 -14.43 7.90 24.40
C GLU A 166 -14.02 8.92 23.32
N SER A 167 -14.35 8.64 22.04
CA SER A 167 -14.15 9.60 20.95
C SER A 167 -15.21 10.71 20.92
N ARG A 168 -16.29 10.58 21.66
CA ARG A 168 -17.40 11.57 21.77
C ARG A 168 -17.19 12.64 22.84
N LYS A 169 -16.03 12.86 23.34
CA LYS A 169 -15.69 14.12 24.07
C LYS A 169 -15.51 15.31 23.10
N ILE A 170 -16.19 15.32 21.96
CA ILE A 170 -16.41 16.53 21.18
C ILE A 170 -17.58 17.24 21.87
N PRO A 171 -17.39 18.45 22.42
CA PRO A 171 -18.49 19.21 23.00
C PRO A 171 -19.57 19.35 21.95
N SER A 172 -20.80 18.94 22.27
CA SER A 172 -21.90 19.11 21.33
C SER A 172 -22.05 20.60 21.00
N LEU A 173 -22.22 20.92 19.73
CA LEU A 173 -22.46 22.28 19.24
C LEU A 173 -23.69 22.96 19.92
N SER A 174 -24.53 22.20 20.62
CA SER A 174 -25.67 22.71 21.41
C SER A 174 -25.27 23.43 22.69
N ALA A 175 -24.08 23.17 23.24
CA ALA A 175 -23.63 23.84 24.46
C ALA A 175 -23.12 25.29 24.22
N LYS A 176 -22.78 25.65 22.97
CA LYS A 176 -22.33 27.01 22.62
C LYS A 176 -23.49 28.00 22.31
N LYS A 177 -24.71 27.52 22.10
CA LYS A 177 -25.88 28.41 21.86
C LYS A 177 -26.61 28.85 23.13
N ALA A 178 -26.36 28.24 24.28
CA ALA A 178 -26.99 28.60 25.55
C ALA A 178 -26.26 29.70 26.31
N ALA A 179 -25.02 30.03 25.92
CA ALA A 179 -24.20 31.04 26.62
C ALA A 179 -24.25 32.46 25.99
N THR A 180 -25.04 32.67 24.94
CA THR A 180 -25.10 33.95 24.22
C THR A 180 -26.49 34.63 24.27
N VAL A 181 -27.36 34.16 25.16
CA VAL A 181 -28.67 34.82 25.40
C VAL A 181 -28.88 35.06 26.90
N SER A 182 -28.03 35.86 27.47
CA SER A 182 -28.25 36.53 28.75
C SER A 182 -27.19 37.66 28.91
N GLU A 183 -27.43 38.74 28.17
CA GLU A 183 -27.13 40.12 28.57
C GLU A 183 -28.12 41.04 27.83
#